data_28170f1b8650a96267dc767745160b67
#
_entry.id   28170f1b8650a96267dc767745160b67
#
_cell.length_a   1.000
_cell.length_b   1.000
_cell.length_c   1.000
_cell.angle_alpha   90.00
_cell.angle_beta   90.00
_cell.angle_gamma   90.00
#
_symmetry.space_group_name_H-M   'P 1'
#
loop_
_entity.id
_entity.type
_entity.pdbx_description
1 polymer ?
#
loop_
_entity_poly.entity_id
_entity_poly.type
_entity_poly.pdbx_seq_one_letter_code
_entity_poly.pdbx_strand_id
1 'polypeptide(L)'
;KKIQEKYPSAKIHIGKMADFAEAILAENPDLPVVRGDMSDSWVHGAMSNPQATRLARRTRPMIPALETLHTQEKNWGIMNYEIDKDLAYIYDQSLMYGEHTWGLANQHFVPGMVGDSWRRMYYSGLDPAYARMEESWKEHVGYIERAEDRLRPEWEHELSTLAENVAQDGFRFVVYNPLPWERDGMASFAMPTQGTIKNLCVKEVGTDRIYPLKTYGADSKRLGTFFVEDIPANGYKTYILTDEAPTVAPNQLKGSEAGKYIENRWYKVTFDESKGCIRSIWDKINQRELV
;
A
#
# COMPACT_ATOMS: atom_id res chain seq x y z
N LYS A 1 47.80 14.05 -10.19
CA LYS A 1 49.17 14.44 -9.82
C LYS A 1 49.33 14.55 -8.30
N LYS A 2 48.67 15.43 -7.59
CA LYS A 2 48.84 15.64 -6.12
C LYS A 2 48.71 14.36 -5.27
N ILE A 3 47.81 13.43 -5.62
CA ILE A 3 47.64 12.18 -4.87
C ILE A 3 48.81 11.22 -5.13
N GLN A 4 49.28 11.14 -6.40
CA GLN A 4 50.44 10.33 -6.76
C GLN A 4 51.71 10.83 -6.11
N GLU A 5 51.88 12.13 -5.98
CA GLU A 5 53.01 12.75 -5.26
C GLU A 5 52.99 12.41 -3.77
N LYS A 6 51.80 12.37 -3.16
CA LYS A 6 51.62 12.00 -1.75
C LYS A 6 51.80 10.50 -1.50
N TYR A 7 51.49 9.64 -2.47
CA TYR A 7 51.61 8.19 -2.39
C TYR A 7 52.37 7.65 -3.59
N PRO A 8 53.68 7.84 -3.67
CA PRO A 8 54.50 7.52 -4.86
C PRO A 8 54.54 6.05 -5.20
N SER A 9 54.40 5.16 -4.20
CA SER A 9 54.35 3.70 -4.39
C SER A 9 52.99 3.15 -4.78
N ALA A 10 51.91 3.95 -4.70
CA ALA A 10 50.56 3.51 -5.02
C ALA A 10 50.24 3.67 -6.51
N LYS A 11 49.62 2.68 -7.11
CA LYS A 11 49.07 2.79 -8.46
C LYS A 11 47.67 3.42 -8.33
N ILE A 12 47.53 4.67 -8.77
CA ILE A 12 46.29 5.41 -8.70
C ILE A 12 45.51 5.23 -10.01
N HIS A 13 44.28 4.71 -9.87
CA HIS A 13 43.36 4.53 -10.97
C HIS A 13 42.09 5.33 -10.70
N ILE A 14 41.65 6.11 -11.69
CA ILE A 14 40.36 6.80 -11.68
C ILE A 14 39.43 5.99 -12.58
N GLY A 15 38.40 5.40 -11.99
CA GLY A 15 37.47 4.51 -12.66
C GLY A 15 36.03 4.67 -12.17
N LYS A 16 35.15 3.80 -12.63
CA LYS A 16 33.77 3.66 -12.15
C LYS A 16 33.72 2.80 -10.89
N MET A 17 32.61 2.84 -10.19
CA MET A 17 32.38 1.94 -9.04
C MET A 17 32.47 0.45 -9.42
N ALA A 18 32.07 0.11 -10.66
CA ALA A 18 32.20 -1.25 -11.19
C ALA A 18 33.67 -1.69 -11.26
N ASP A 19 34.57 -0.84 -11.76
CA ASP A 19 36.02 -1.16 -11.85
C ASP A 19 36.62 -1.43 -10.45
N PHE A 20 36.12 -0.70 -9.43
CA PHE A 20 36.51 -0.92 -8.05
C PHE A 20 35.99 -2.25 -7.50
N ALA A 21 34.71 -2.57 -7.77
CA ALA A 21 34.11 -3.84 -7.37
C ALA A 21 34.82 -5.03 -8.04
N GLU A 22 35.10 -4.93 -9.33
CA GLU A 22 35.85 -5.97 -10.08
C GLU A 22 37.24 -6.18 -9.51
N ALA A 23 37.94 -5.10 -9.16
CA ALA A 23 39.26 -5.20 -8.55
C ALA A 23 39.25 -5.91 -7.18
N ILE A 24 38.23 -5.63 -6.34
CA ILE A 24 38.02 -6.31 -5.06
C ILE A 24 37.72 -7.78 -5.29
N LEU A 25 36.81 -8.11 -6.19
CA LEU A 25 36.39 -9.49 -6.46
C LEU A 25 37.55 -10.33 -7.06
N ALA A 26 38.44 -9.70 -7.83
CA ALA A 26 39.61 -10.36 -8.38
C ALA A 26 40.60 -10.88 -7.30
N GLU A 27 40.60 -10.26 -6.12
CA GLU A 27 41.40 -10.73 -4.97
C GLU A 27 40.73 -11.90 -4.22
N ASN A 28 39.52 -12.33 -4.69
CA ASN A 28 38.73 -13.42 -4.10
C ASN A 28 38.55 -13.30 -2.56
N PRO A 29 38.12 -12.13 -2.05
CA PRO A 29 38.00 -11.93 -0.61
C PRO A 29 36.85 -12.72 -0.02
N ASP A 30 37.00 -13.15 1.23
CA ASP A 30 35.90 -13.70 2.03
C ASP A 30 34.98 -12.55 2.50
N LEU A 31 33.96 -12.24 1.71
CA LEU A 31 33.01 -11.16 2.01
C LEU A 31 31.82 -11.68 2.81
N PRO A 32 31.38 -10.95 3.84
CA PRO A 32 30.19 -11.31 4.58
C PRO A 32 28.94 -11.21 3.69
N VAL A 33 28.08 -12.21 3.72
CA VAL A 33 26.78 -12.20 3.03
C VAL A 33 25.74 -11.55 3.92
N VAL A 34 25.26 -10.37 3.54
CA VAL A 34 24.16 -9.67 4.20
C VAL A 34 22.88 -9.91 3.41
N ARG A 35 21.81 -10.33 4.10
CA ARG A 35 20.47 -10.54 3.51
C ARG A 35 19.46 -9.69 4.25
N GLY A 36 18.62 -8.96 3.52
CA GLY A 36 17.58 -8.11 4.05
C GLY A 36 17.52 -6.77 3.33
N ASP A 37 16.64 -5.92 3.79
CA ASP A 37 16.52 -4.56 3.29
C ASP A 37 17.74 -3.74 3.72
N MET A 38 18.36 -3.08 2.75
CA MET A 38 19.53 -2.23 2.97
C MET A 38 19.13 -0.76 2.87
N SER A 39 18.14 -0.37 3.66
CA SER A 39 17.69 1.01 3.74
C SER A 39 18.78 1.91 4.32
N ASP A 40 18.93 3.09 3.75
CA ASP A 40 19.83 4.08 4.30
C ASP A 40 19.21 4.87 5.48
N SER A 41 19.98 5.75 6.10
CA SER A 41 19.52 6.57 7.23
C SER A 41 18.54 7.67 6.84
N TRP A 42 18.32 7.94 5.56
CA TRP A 42 17.45 9.00 5.05
C TRP A 42 15.96 8.61 5.00
N VAL A 43 15.62 7.35 5.26
CA VAL A 43 14.22 6.87 5.32
C VAL A 43 13.38 7.54 6.42
N HIS A 44 13.98 8.30 7.31
CA HIS A 44 13.27 9.06 8.34
C HIS A 44 12.24 10.05 7.78
N GLY A 45 12.40 10.52 6.54
CA GLY A 45 11.46 11.41 5.88
C GLY A 45 10.03 10.87 5.81
N ALA A 46 9.86 9.56 5.61
CA ALA A 46 8.56 8.89 5.60
C ALA A 46 7.76 9.11 6.89
N MET A 47 8.44 9.26 8.03
CA MET A 47 7.82 9.51 9.32
C MET A 47 7.37 10.98 9.49
N SER A 48 7.93 11.90 8.72
CA SER A 48 7.60 13.33 8.76
C SER A 48 6.22 13.63 8.20
N ASN A 49 5.72 12.78 7.29
CA ASN A 49 4.39 12.91 6.69
C ASN A 49 3.65 11.57 6.64
N PRO A 50 3.08 11.11 7.76
CA PRO A 50 2.43 9.79 7.83
C PRO A 50 1.18 9.68 6.94
N GLN A 51 0.49 10.79 6.68
CA GLN A 51 -0.70 10.78 5.81
C GLN A 51 -0.32 10.52 4.35
N ALA A 52 0.66 11.24 3.82
CA ALA A 52 1.13 11.03 2.46
C ALA A 52 1.83 9.67 2.30
N THR A 53 2.57 9.22 3.33
CA THR A 53 3.16 7.88 3.35
C THR A 53 2.09 6.78 3.30
N ARG A 54 0.98 6.95 4.04
CA ARG A 54 -0.17 6.04 3.95
C ARG A 54 -0.78 6.06 2.54
N LEU A 55 -0.92 7.24 1.94
CA LEU A 55 -1.40 7.37 0.57
C LEU A 55 -0.47 6.63 -0.40
N ALA A 56 0.84 6.86 -0.32
CA ALA A 56 1.83 6.20 -1.16
C ALA A 56 1.78 4.67 -1.03
N ARG A 57 1.67 4.16 0.19
CA ARG A 57 1.55 2.71 0.43
C ARG A 57 0.27 2.10 -0.15
N ARG A 58 -0.79 2.88 -0.29
CA ARG A 58 -2.02 2.46 -0.95
C ARG A 58 -1.90 2.55 -2.47
N THR A 59 -1.39 3.66 -2.99
CA THR A 59 -1.34 3.98 -4.42
C THR A 59 -0.32 3.10 -5.17
N ARG A 60 0.89 2.95 -4.63
CA ARG A 60 1.99 2.23 -5.31
C ARG A 60 1.65 0.80 -5.73
N PRO A 61 1.06 -0.05 -4.91
CA PRO A 61 0.68 -1.39 -5.32
C PRO A 61 -0.44 -1.42 -6.38
N MET A 62 -1.25 -0.37 -6.46
CA MET A 62 -2.33 -0.28 -7.44
C MET A 62 -1.81 0.05 -8.85
N ILE A 63 -0.63 0.66 -9.00
CA ILE A 63 -0.07 0.99 -10.32
C ILE A 63 0.17 -0.28 -11.15
N PRO A 64 0.98 -1.26 -10.70
CA PRO A 64 1.16 -2.51 -11.44
C PRO A 64 -0.13 -3.35 -11.50
N ALA A 65 -1.06 -3.18 -10.55
CA ALA A 65 -2.36 -3.85 -10.62
C ALA A 65 -3.21 -3.31 -11.77
N LEU A 66 -3.23 -1.98 -11.97
CA LEU A 66 -3.89 -1.33 -13.11
C LEU A 66 -3.27 -1.80 -14.44
N GLU A 67 -1.96 -1.78 -14.54
CA GLU A 67 -1.23 -2.24 -15.73
C GLU A 67 -1.56 -3.70 -16.08
N THR A 68 -1.64 -4.55 -15.06
CA THR A 68 -2.00 -5.96 -15.23
C THR A 68 -3.44 -6.12 -15.72
N LEU A 69 -4.40 -5.42 -15.10
CA LEU A 69 -5.81 -5.51 -15.47
C LEU A 69 -6.03 -4.98 -16.89
N HIS A 70 -5.50 -3.83 -17.21
CA HIS A 70 -5.57 -3.24 -18.55
C HIS A 70 -5.03 -4.20 -19.63
N THR A 71 -3.86 -4.79 -19.39
CA THR A 71 -3.26 -5.76 -20.32
C THR A 71 -4.17 -6.96 -20.52
N GLN A 72 -4.80 -7.47 -19.46
CA GLN A 72 -5.72 -8.59 -19.55
C GLN A 72 -6.99 -8.20 -20.30
N GLU A 73 -7.58 -7.06 -20.05
CA GLU A 73 -8.79 -6.58 -20.72
C GLU A 73 -8.56 -6.35 -22.22
N LYS A 74 -7.38 -5.84 -22.59
CA LYS A 74 -6.98 -5.79 -24.02
C LYS A 74 -6.87 -7.17 -24.63
N ASN A 75 -6.25 -8.12 -23.93
CA ASN A 75 -6.13 -9.51 -24.42
C ASN A 75 -7.48 -10.23 -24.53
N TRP A 76 -8.44 -9.88 -23.67
CA TRP A 76 -9.81 -10.41 -23.75
C TRP A 76 -10.65 -9.68 -24.81
N GLY A 77 -10.16 -8.60 -25.41
CA GLY A 77 -10.85 -7.83 -26.43
C GLY A 77 -11.97 -6.94 -25.90
N ILE A 78 -11.99 -6.66 -24.61
CA ILE A 78 -12.99 -5.79 -23.97
C ILE A 78 -12.49 -4.37 -23.75
N MET A 79 -11.21 -4.11 -24.02
CA MET A 79 -10.55 -2.81 -23.92
C MET A 79 -9.85 -2.44 -25.23
N ASN A 80 -9.99 -1.18 -25.67
CA ASN A 80 -9.50 -0.75 -27.00
C ASN A 80 -8.72 0.57 -27.00
N TYR A 81 -8.42 1.16 -25.85
CA TYR A 81 -7.58 2.36 -25.72
C TYR A 81 -6.27 2.06 -25.00
N GLU A 82 -5.36 3.02 -25.02
CA GLU A 82 -4.02 2.90 -24.43
C GLU A 82 -3.87 3.82 -23.23
N ILE A 83 -3.31 3.29 -22.14
CA ILE A 83 -3.03 4.04 -20.89
C ILE A 83 -1.54 4.27 -20.64
N ASP A 84 -0.65 3.98 -21.60
CA ASP A 84 0.80 4.04 -21.41
C ASP A 84 1.29 5.41 -20.93
N LYS A 85 0.69 6.48 -21.45
CA LYS A 85 1.05 7.85 -21.05
C LYS A 85 0.61 8.16 -19.63
N ASP A 86 -0.52 7.64 -19.24
CA ASP A 86 -1.07 7.82 -17.90
C ASP A 86 -0.30 6.99 -16.89
N LEU A 87 0.02 5.75 -17.23
CA LEU A 87 0.90 4.90 -16.42
C LEU A 87 2.29 5.54 -16.25
N ALA A 88 2.90 6.02 -17.33
CA ALA A 88 4.19 6.70 -17.26
C ALA A 88 4.15 7.91 -16.33
N TYR A 89 3.10 8.74 -16.43
CA TYR A 89 2.92 9.89 -15.54
C TYR A 89 2.72 9.45 -14.07
N ILE A 90 1.88 8.45 -13.82
CA ILE A 90 1.60 7.94 -12.47
C ILE A 90 2.88 7.39 -11.83
N TYR A 91 3.67 6.60 -12.58
CA TYR A 91 4.96 6.08 -12.12
C TYR A 91 5.93 7.21 -11.81
N ASP A 92 6.06 8.21 -12.72
CA ASP A 92 6.94 9.36 -12.51
C ASP A 92 6.59 10.12 -11.22
N GLN A 93 5.33 10.47 -11.02
CA GLN A 93 4.87 11.15 -9.82
C GLN A 93 5.11 10.29 -8.55
N SER A 94 4.86 9.00 -8.62
CA SER A 94 5.12 8.08 -7.52
C SER A 94 6.61 7.97 -7.17
N LEU A 95 7.49 7.97 -8.18
CA LEU A 95 8.95 7.97 -8.00
C LEU A 95 9.43 9.29 -7.40
N MET A 96 8.91 10.42 -7.88
CA MET A 96 9.23 11.75 -7.34
C MET A 96 8.86 11.89 -5.87
N TYR A 97 7.73 11.31 -5.45
CA TYR A 97 7.39 11.21 -4.02
C TYR A 97 8.39 10.36 -3.22
N GLY A 98 9.04 9.40 -3.83
CA GLY A 98 10.06 8.55 -3.20
C GLY A 98 11.45 9.19 -3.14
N GLU A 99 11.62 10.41 -3.65
CA GLU A 99 12.88 11.13 -3.59
C GLU A 99 13.26 11.38 -2.13
N HIS A 100 14.54 11.20 -1.80
CA HIS A 100 15.03 11.07 -0.43
C HIS A 100 15.14 12.37 0.37
N THR A 101 15.15 13.54 -0.29
CA THR A 101 15.41 14.82 0.39
C THR A 101 14.22 15.35 1.17
N TRP A 102 13.00 14.91 0.88
CA TRP A 102 11.77 15.26 1.58
C TRP A 102 11.53 16.76 1.72
N GLY A 103 11.89 17.52 0.67
CA GLY A 103 11.80 18.95 0.61
C GLY A 103 13.04 19.66 1.20
N LEU A 104 12.91 20.93 1.51
CA LEU A 104 14.03 21.71 2.01
C LEU A 104 14.50 21.23 3.39
N ALA A 105 15.80 20.94 3.48
CA ALA A 105 16.46 20.71 4.76
C ALA A 105 16.62 22.06 5.49
N ASN A 106 16.09 22.13 6.69
CA ASN A 106 16.04 23.36 7.43
C ASN A 106 17.31 23.64 8.27
N GLN A 107 18.17 22.65 8.48
CA GLN A 107 19.38 22.79 9.29
C GLN A 107 20.34 23.89 8.82
N HIS A 108 20.24 24.32 7.58
CA HIS A 108 21.03 25.41 7.00
C HIS A 108 20.28 26.75 6.92
N PHE A 109 18.97 26.74 7.16
CA PHE A 109 18.10 27.89 6.93
C PHE A 109 17.44 28.45 8.18
N VAL A 110 17.37 27.66 9.25
CA VAL A 110 16.66 28.04 10.47
C VAL A 110 17.47 27.64 11.71
N PRO A 111 18.04 28.61 12.44
CA PRO A 111 18.70 28.35 13.72
C PRO A 111 17.71 27.85 14.77
N GLY A 112 18.13 26.93 15.62
CA GLY A 112 17.35 26.49 16.79
C GLY A 112 16.16 25.60 16.49
N MET A 113 16.35 24.56 15.70
CA MET A 113 15.35 23.68 15.10
C MET A 113 14.65 22.68 16.00
N VAL A 114 14.84 22.73 17.30
CA VAL A 114 14.28 21.74 18.22
C VAL A 114 13.65 22.45 19.43
N GLY A 115 12.59 21.84 19.96
CA GLY A 115 11.94 22.27 21.18
C GLY A 115 11.10 23.55 21.06
N ASP A 116 10.93 24.23 22.17
CA ASP A 116 10.02 25.39 22.29
C ASP A 116 10.47 26.61 21.49
N SER A 117 11.76 26.78 21.27
CA SER A 117 12.29 27.89 20.46
C SER A 117 11.87 27.74 19.00
N TRP A 118 11.98 26.53 18.44
CA TRP A 118 11.49 26.22 17.12
C TRP A 118 9.99 26.49 16.99
N ARG A 119 9.18 25.97 17.94
CA ARG A 119 7.72 26.18 17.94
C ARG A 119 7.35 27.65 17.96
N ARG A 120 7.97 28.44 18.82
CA ARG A 120 7.71 29.90 18.89
C ARG A 120 8.04 30.60 17.57
N MET A 121 9.18 30.30 16.96
CA MET A 121 9.56 30.89 15.68
C MET A 121 8.63 30.47 14.55
N TYR A 122 8.31 29.21 14.47
CA TYR A 122 7.39 28.66 13.46
C TYR A 122 6.01 29.34 13.54
N TYR A 123 5.38 29.34 14.72
CA TYR A 123 4.06 29.92 14.90
C TYR A 123 4.04 31.46 14.89
N SER A 124 5.17 32.11 15.07
CA SER A 124 5.24 33.57 14.95
C SER A 124 5.06 34.09 13.52
N GLY A 125 5.37 33.23 12.52
CA GLY A 125 5.34 33.60 11.10
C GLY A 125 6.35 34.69 10.70
N LEU A 126 7.28 35.04 11.57
CA LEU A 126 8.22 36.17 11.34
C LEU A 126 9.37 35.80 10.39
N ASP A 127 9.71 34.52 10.32
CA ASP A 127 10.79 34.06 9.43
C ASP A 127 10.21 33.40 8.17
N PRO A 128 10.42 34.00 6.97
CA PRO A 128 9.91 33.46 5.71
C PRO A 128 10.52 32.11 5.31
N ALA A 129 11.60 31.68 5.96
CA ALA A 129 12.20 30.38 5.74
C ALA A 129 11.23 29.23 6.09
N TYR A 130 10.42 29.40 7.15
CA TYR A 130 9.41 28.39 7.51
C TYR A 130 8.31 28.25 6.46
N ALA A 131 7.86 29.37 5.88
CA ALA A 131 6.86 29.34 4.81
C ALA A 131 7.39 28.60 3.56
N ARG A 132 8.64 28.83 3.18
CA ARG A 132 9.27 28.11 2.07
C ARG A 132 9.45 26.61 2.34
N MET A 133 9.75 26.24 3.58
CA MET A 133 9.81 24.83 3.98
C MET A 133 8.46 24.16 3.86
N GLU A 134 7.42 24.78 4.37
CA GLU A 134 6.04 24.27 4.26
C GLU A 134 5.60 24.13 2.79
N GLU A 135 5.94 25.09 1.95
CA GLU A 135 5.66 25.04 0.51
C GLU A 135 6.38 23.86 -0.16
N SER A 136 7.66 23.67 0.15
CA SER A 136 8.44 22.54 -0.36
C SER A 136 7.88 21.18 0.07
N TRP A 137 7.42 21.07 1.32
CA TRP A 137 6.78 19.83 1.80
C TRP A 137 5.42 19.58 1.16
N LYS A 138 4.63 20.62 0.90
CA LYS A 138 3.37 20.51 0.14
C LYS A 138 3.62 20.08 -1.30
N GLU A 139 4.64 20.65 -1.94
CA GLU A 139 5.05 20.24 -3.29
C GLU A 139 5.43 18.76 -3.32
N HIS A 140 6.22 18.31 -2.35
CA HIS A 140 6.62 16.90 -2.22
C HIS A 140 5.41 15.98 -2.04
N VAL A 141 4.49 16.33 -1.15
CA VAL A 141 3.21 15.60 -0.98
C VAL A 141 2.39 15.60 -2.26
N GLY A 142 2.35 16.71 -2.96
CA GLY A 142 1.62 16.87 -4.22
C GLY A 142 2.01 15.83 -5.29
N TYR A 143 3.21 15.27 -5.25
CA TYR A 143 3.57 14.20 -6.18
C TYR A 143 2.70 12.96 -6.00
N ILE A 144 2.56 12.45 -4.78
CA ILE A 144 1.75 11.25 -4.56
C ILE A 144 0.24 11.52 -4.69
N GLU A 145 -0.21 12.74 -4.38
CA GLU A 145 -1.59 13.16 -4.61
C GLU A 145 -1.93 13.15 -6.11
N ARG A 146 -1.06 13.72 -6.95
CA ARG A 146 -1.22 13.68 -8.42
C ARG A 146 -1.18 12.27 -8.99
N ALA A 147 -0.33 11.39 -8.44
CA ALA A 147 -0.33 9.98 -8.82
C ALA A 147 -1.67 9.31 -8.52
N GLU A 148 -2.21 9.52 -7.32
CA GLU A 148 -3.52 8.97 -6.92
C GLU A 148 -4.68 9.55 -7.73
N ASP A 149 -4.68 10.86 -7.95
CA ASP A 149 -5.73 11.56 -8.71
C ASP A 149 -5.83 11.07 -10.15
N ARG A 150 -4.70 10.66 -10.76
CA ARG A 150 -4.70 10.08 -12.09
C ARG A 150 -5.01 8.58 -12.08
N LEU A 151 -4.48 7.85 -11.11
CA LEU A 151 -4.65 6.40 -10.99
C LEU A 151 -6.10 6.00 -10.71
N ARG A 152 -6.76 6.69 -9.80
CA ARG A 152 -8.07 6.27 -9.29
C ARG A 152 -9.15 6.20 -10.37
N PRO A 153 -9.35 7.21 -11.24
CA PRO A 153 -10.35 7.13 -12.29
C PRO A 153 -10.09 5.98 -13.27
N GLU A 154 -8.84 5.76 -13.65
CA GLU A 154 -8.46 4.66 -14.53
C GLU A 154 -8.77 3.30 -13.89
N TRP A 155 -8.37 3.12 -12.62
CA TRP A 155 -8.66 1.89 -11.88
C TRP A 155 -10.17 1.61 -11.74
N GLU A 156 -10.96 2.64 -11.43
CA GLU A 156 -12.41 2.50 -11.32
C GLU A 156 -13.05 2.17 -12.68
N HIS A 157 -12.54 2.76 -13.75
CA HIS A 157 -13.00 2.50 -15.11
C HIS A 157 -12.70 1.04 -15.53
N GLU A 158 -11.47 0.57 -15.34
CA GLU A 158 -11.07 -0.81 -15.66
C GLU A 158 -11.91 -1.84 -14.89
N LEU A 159 -12.04 -1.68 -13.57
CA LEU A 159 -12.88 -2.58 -12.78
C LEU A 159 -14.36 -2.57 -13.20
N SER A 160 -14.87 -1.42 -13.63
CA SER A 160 -16.25 -1.31 -14.16
C SER A 160 -16.36 -2.03 -15.50
N THR A 161 -15.39 -1.83 -16.39
CA THR A 161 -15.32 -2.52 -17.68
C THR A 161 -15.29 -4.04 -17.51
N LEU A 162 -14.45 -4.55 -16.60
CA LEU A 162 -14.45 -5.98 -16.26
C LEU A 162 -15.84 -6.43 -15.80
N ALA A 163 -16.44 -5.74 -14.84
CA ALA A 163 -17.72 -6.13 -14.27
C ALA A 163 -18.86 -6.09 -15.31
N GLU A 164 -18.86 -5.12 -16.20
CA GLU A 164 -19.88 -4.97 -17.25
C GLU A 164 -19.80 -6.08 -18.31
N ASN A 165 -18.61 -6.61 -18.57
CA ASN A 165 -18.39 -7.67 -19.54
C ASN A 165 -18.57 -9.11 -18.98
N VAL A 166 -18.83 -9.25 -17.68
CA VAL A 166 -19.19 -10.56 -17.10
C VAL A 166 -20.62 -10.91 -17.44
N ALA A 167 -20.83 -12.08 -18.04
CA ALA A 167 -22.14 -12.61 -18.44
C ALA A 167 -22.96 -13.12 -17.23
N GLN A 168 -23.44 -12.19 -16.42
CA GLN A 168 -24.28 -12.46 -15.25
C GLN A 168 -25.42 -11.44 -15.18
N ASP A 169 -26.67 -11.91 -15.16
CA ASP A 169 -27.85 -11.05 -15.06
C ASP A 169 -28.01 -10.43 -13.67
N GLY A 170 -28.59 -9.23 -13.65
CA GLY A 170 -28.91 -8.51 -12.42
C GLY A 170 -27.69 -7.81 -11.77
N PHE A 171 -27.85 -7.41 -10.50
CA PHE A 171 -26.79 -6.77 -9.74
C PHE A 171 -25.69 -7.79 -9.43
N ARG A 172 -24.51 -7.50 -9.94
CA ARG A 172 -23.30 -8.32 -9.73
C ARG A 172 -22.13 -7.43 -9.37
N PHE A 173 -21.12 -8.02 -8.77
CA PHE A 173 -19.81 -7.43 -8.60
C PHE A 173 -18.72 -8.45 -8.75
N VAL A 174 -17.53 -8.01 -9.12
CA VAL A 174 -16.36 -8.85 -9.29
C VAL A 174 -15.33 -8.51 -8.23
N VAL A 175 -14.58 -9.53 -7.80
CA VAL A 175 -13.40 -9.34 -6.96
C VAL A 175 -12.21 -9.81 -7.78
N TYR A 176 -11.34 -8.88 -8.12
CA TYR A 176 -10.17 -9.11 -8.95
C TYR A 176 -8.90 -9.26 -8.12
N ASN A 177 -8.07 -10.22 -8.49
CA ASN A 177 -6.76 -10.46 -7.90
C ASN A 177 -5.66 -10.19 -8.93
N PRO A 178 -4.92 -9.06 -8.84
CA PRO A 178 -3.84 -8.74 -9.78
C PRO A 178 -2.54 -9.52 -9.54
N LEU A 179 -2.48 -10.35 -8.49
CA LEU A 179 -1.26 -11.04 -8.10
C LEU A 179 -1.14 -12.40 -8.82
N PRO A 180 0.09 -12.85 -9.12
CA PRO A 180 0.33 -14.12 -9.81
C PRO A 180 0.20 -15.36 -8.91
N TRP A 181 -0.52 -15.28 -7.80
CA TRP A 181 -0.88 -16.40 -6.93
C TRP A 181 -2.30 -16.25 -6.40
N GLU A 182 -2.91 -17.37 -6.09
CA GLU A 182 -4.22 -17.43 -5.45
C GLU A 182 -4.18 -16.80 -4.06
N ARG A 183 -5.25 -16.11 -3.67
CA ARG A 183 -5.33 -15.45 -2.35
C ARG A 183 -6.73 -15.38 -1.80
N ASP A 184 -6.77 -15.31 -0.47
CA ASP A 184 -7.92 -14.91 0.31
C ASP A 184 -7.84 -13.42 0.69
N GLY A 185 -8.96 -12.82 1.05
CA GLY A 185 -8.94 -11.45 1.55
C GLY A 185 -10.30 -10.86 1.91
N MET A 186 -10.28 -9.63 2.38
CA MET A 186 -11.51 -8.85 2.58
C MET A 186 -11.83 -8.10 1.30
N ALA A 187 -13.04 -8.31 0.79
CA ALA A 187 -13.59 -7.53 -0.32
C ALA A 187 -14.61 -6.53 0.21
N SER A 188 -14.65 -5.36 -0.42
CA SER A 188 -15.63 -4.30 -0.11
C SER A 188 -16.20 -3.73 -1.39
N PHE A 189 -17.49 -3.45 -1.38
CA PHE A 189 -18.19 -2.85 -2.52
C PHE A 189 -19.28 -1.87 -2.06
N ALA A 190 -19.65 -0.94 -2.94
CA ALA A 190 -20.75 -0.02 -2.68
C ALA A 190 -22.07 -0.80 -2.75
N MET A 191 -22.88 -0.69 -1.70
CA MET A 191 -24.18 -1.33 -1.67
C MET A 191 -25.16 -0.60 -2.59
N PRO A 192 -26.03 -1.32 -3.30
CA PRO A 192 -27.10 -0.68 -4.07
C PRO A 192 -28.01 0.13 -3.14
N THR A 193 -28.43 1.30 -3.63
CA THR A 193 -29.28 2.24 -2.88
C THR A 193 -30.74 1.82 -2.79
N GLN A 194 -31.17 0.87 -3.61
CA GLN A 194 -32.55 0.39 -3.67
C GLN A 194 -32.67 -1.08 -3.20
N GLY A 195 -33.67 -1.33 -2.37
CA GLY A 195 -34.04 -2.67 -1.91
C GLY A 195 -33.85 -2.85 -0.40
N THR A 196 -34.96 -3.22 0.27
CA THR A 196 -34.96 -3.62 1.68
C THR A 196 -34.75 -5.14 1.74
N ILE A 197 -33.52 -5.60 1.54
CA ILE A 197 -33.22 -7.02 1.72
C ILE A 197 -32.77 -7.20 3.17
N LYS A 198 -33.52 -8.00 3.91
CA LYS A 198 -33.14 -8.45 5.28
C LYS A 198 -32.19 -9.64 5.14
N ASN A 199 -31.14 -9.66 5.97
CA ASN A 199 -30.15 -10.75 6.03
C ASN A 199 -29.39 -10.98 4.72
N LEU A 200 -28.84 -9.90 4.17
CA LEU A 200 -28.02 -10.00 2.96
C LEU A 200 -26.79 -10.85 3.18
N CYS A 201 -26.59 -11.78 2.24
CA CYS A 201 -25.39 -12.57 2.05
C CYS A 201 -24.85 -12.36 0.63
N VAL A 202 -23.69 -12.91 0.37
CA VAL A 202 -23.01 -12.84 -0.93
C VAL A 202 -22.82 -14.25 -1.46
N LYS A 203 -23.38 -14.54 -2.62
CA LYS A 203 -23.24 -15.84 -3.30
C LYS A 203 -22.18 -15.75 -4.41
N GLU A 204 -21.25 -16.68 -4.40
CA GLU A 204 -20.28 -16.87 -5.48
C GLU A 204 -20.96 -17.51 -6.67
N VAL A 205 -20.93 -16.87 -7.84
CA VAL A 205 -21.57 -17.35 -9.06
C VAL A 205 -20.92 -18.66 -9.53
N GLY A 206 -21.74 -19.62 -9.90
CA GLY A 206 -21.27 -20.93 -10.36
C GLY A 206 -20.90 -21.92 -9.24
N THR A 207 -21.14 -21.55 -7.98
CA THR A 207 -20.89 -22.41 -6.82
C THR A 207 -22.05 -22.37 -5.82
N ASP A 208 -22.01 -23.25 -4.81
CA ASP A 208 -22.94 -23.22 -3.66
C ASP A 208 -22.40 -22.43 -2.46
N ARG A 209 -21.32 -21.67 -2.67
CA ARG A 209 -20.69 -20.87 -1.61
C ARG A 209 -21.46 -19.57 -1.37
N ILE A 210 -21.93 -19.39 -0.16
CA ILE A 210 -22.65 -18.20 0.32
C ILE A 210 -21.92 -17.66 1.54
N TYR A 211 -21.43 -16.43 1.43
CA TYR A 211 -20.63 -15.75 2.45
C TYR A 211 -21.49 -14.81 3.27
N PRO A 212 -21.28 -14.72 4.60
CA PRO A 212 -21.92 -13.71 5.42
C PRO A 212 -21.42 -12.32 5.04
N LEU A 213 -22.35 -11.38 4.87
CA LEU A 213 -22.08 -9.98 4.54
C LEU A 213 -22.20 -9.10 5.78
N LYS A 214 -21.21 -8.24 6.02
CA LYS A 214 -21.30 -7.14 6.98
C LYS A 214 -21.50 -5.83 6.24
N THR A 215 -22.34 -4.94 6.76
CA THR A 215 -22.58 -3.63 6.17
C THR A 215 -22.18 -2.52 7.12
N TYR A 216 -21.57 -1.47 6.59
CA TYR A 216 -21.13 -0.27 7.32
C TYR A 216 -21.62 0.98 6.61
N GLY A 217 -21.79 2.06 7.38
CA GLY A 217 -22.29 3.32 6.84
C GLY A 217 -23.81 3.34 6.69
N ALA A 218 -24.33 4.44 6.14
CA ALA A 218 -25.75 4.67 5.92
C ALA A 218 -25.98 5.27 4.52
N ASP A 219 -27.17 5.13 4.01
CA ASP A 219 -27.64 5.70 2.73
C ASP A 219 -26.73 5.38 1.54
N SER A 220 -26.41 6.36 0.72
CA SER A 220 -25.56 6.22 -0.47
C SER A 220 -24.08 5.88 -0.16
N LYS A 221 -23.66 5.96 1.10
CA LYS A 221 -22.30 5.62 1.56
C LYS A 221 -22.24 4.25 2.22
N ARG A 222 -23.26 3.43 2.06
CA ARG A 222 -23.30 2.08 2.64
C ARG A 222 -22.36 1.15 1.89
N LEU A 223 -21.43 0.53 2.63
CA LEU A 223 -20.48 -0.47 2.11
C LEU A 223 -20.87 -1.86 2.59
N GLY A 224 -20.80 -2.83 1.72
CA GLY A 224 -20.81 -4.25 2.05
C GLY A 224 -19.39 -4.78 2.11
N THR A 225 -19.08 -5.58 3.13
CA THR A 225 -17.79 -6.27 3.25
C THR A 225 -17.98 -7.73 3.57
N PHE A 226 -17.17 -8.59 2.96
CA PHE A 226 -17.15 -10.02 3.22
C PHE A 226 -15.75 -10.59 3.01
N PHE A 227 -15.50 -11.77 3.56
CA PHE A 227 -14.23 -12.45 3.37
C PHE A 227 -14.35 -13.38 2.16
N VAL A 228 -13.49 -13.21 1.16
CA VAL A 228 -13.43 -14.05 -0.03
C VAL A 228 -12.28 -15.03 0.08
N GLU A 229 -12.46 -16.20 -0.50
CA GLU A 229 -11.48 -17.29 -0.50
C GLU A 229 -11.16 -17.74 -1.92
N ASP A 230 -9.94 -18.23 -2.12
CA ASP A 230 -9.48 -18.88 -3.35
C ASP A 230 -9.63 -18.00 -4.60
N ILE A 231 -9.37 -16.69 -4.53
CA ILE A 231 -9.40 -15.83 -5.72
C ILE A 231 -8.20 -16.20 -6.59
N PRO A 232 -8.42 -16.64 -7.83
CA PRO A 232 -7.36 -17.18 -8.67
C PRO A 232 -6.28 -16.14 -9.00
N ALA A 233 -5.07 -16.62 -9.26
CA ALA A 233 -3.97 -15.79 -9.72
C ALA A 233 -4.31 -15.04 -11.00
N ASN A 234 -4.04 -13.71 -11.04
CA ASN A 234 -4.36 -12.84 -12.18
C ASN A 234 -5.78 -13.05 -12.72
N GLY A 235 -6.73 -13.20 -11.81
CA GLY A 235 -8.09 -13.56 -12.15
C GLY A 235 -9.13 -12.93 -11.23
N TYR A 236 -10.38 -13.29 -11.45
CA TYR A 236 -11.49 -12.75 -10.68
C TYR A 236 -12.52 -13.81 -10.34
N LYS A 237 -13.35 -13.49 -9.36
CA LYS A 237 -14.59 -14.18 -9.05
C LYS A 237 -15.76 -13.23 -9.10
N THR A 238 -16.92 -13.75 -9.51
CA THR A 238 -18.16 -12.99 -9.62
C THR A 238 -19.09 -13.34 -8.47
N TYR A 239 -19.76 -12.33 -7.95
CA TYR A 239 -20.66 -12.46 -6.82
C TYR A 239 -21.97 -11.71 -7.06
N ILE A 240 -23.03 -12.23 -6.43
CA ILE A 240 -24.36 -11.59 -6.38
C ILE A 240 -24.83 -11.48 -4.93
N LEU A 241 -25.76 -10.55 -4.70
CA LEU A 241 -26.45 -10.48 -3.41
C LEU A 241 -27.55 -11.55 -3.35
N THR A 242 -27.73 -12.16 -2.18
CA THR A 242 -28.75 -13.17 -1.90
C THR A 242 -29.27 -13.03 -0.48
N ASP A 243 -30.49 -13.53 -0.22
CA ASP A 243 -31.07 -13.73 1.11
C ASP A 243 -30.98 -15.18 1.62
N GLU A 244 -30.35 -16.06 0.82
CA GLU A 244 -30.05 -17.42 1.22
C GLU A 244 -29.11 -17.46 2.43
N ALA A 245 -29.27 -18.47 3.27
CA ALA A 245 -28.41 -18.63 4.46
C ALA A 245 -26.93 -18.89 4.07
N PRO A 246 -25.95 -18.35 4.81
CA PRO A 246 -24.55 -18.56 4.49
C PRO A 246 -24.15 -20.03 4.64
N THR A 247 -23.43 -20.55 3.66
CA THR A 247 -22.85 -21.89 3.68
C THR A 247 -21.39 -21.87 4.13
N VAL A 248 -20.70 -20.73 3.94
CA VAL A 248 -19.35 -20.52 4.45
C VAL A 248 -19.42 -20.03 5.89
N ALA A 249 -18.72 -20.70 6.79
CA ALA A 249 -18.69 -20.32 8.19
C ALA A 249 -18.11 -18.90 8.36
N PRO A 250 -18.74 -18.03 9.15
CA PRO A 250 -18.19 -16.74 9.42
C PRO A 250 -16.81 -16.88 10.11
N ASN A 251 -15.87 -16.06 9.70
CA ASN A 251 -14.57 -15.98 10.36
C ASN A 251 -14.81 -15.50 11.81
N GLN A 252 -14.82 -16.43 12.75
CA GLN A 252 -15.22 -16.14 14.12
C GLN A 252 -14.11 -15.38 14.85
N LEU A 253 -14.33 -14.09 15.05
CA LEU A 253 -13.59 -13.34 16.05
C LEU A 253 -14.10 -13.73 17.42
N LYS A 254 -13.22 -14.30 18.24
CA LYS A 254 -13.49 -14.56 19.67
C LYS A 254 -12.85 -13.44 20.48
N GLY A 255 -13.45 -13.07 21.57
CA GLY A 255 -12.90 -12.08 22.47
C GLY A 255 -13.40 -12.26 23.88
N SER A 256 -12.65 -11.72 24.83
CA SER A 256 -13.03 -11.71 26.25
C SER A 256 -12.51 -10.42 26.87
N GLU A 257 -13.41 -9.62 27.43
CA GLU A 257 -13.03 -8.47 28.25
C GLU A 257 -12.23 -8.91 29.49
N ALA A 258 -12.69 -9.94 30.19
CA ALA A 258 -11.99 -10.48 31.36
C ALA A 258 -10.60 -11.02 31.00
N GLY A 259 -10.46 -11.67 29.84
CA GLY A 259 -9.18 -12.19 29.34
C GLY A 259 -8.35 -11.17 28.59
N LYS A 260 -8.88 -9.97 28.35
CA LYS A 260 -8.21 -8.87 27.64
C LYS A 260 -7.58 -9.30 26.32
N TYR A 261 -8.34 -10.05 25.53
CA TYR A 261 -7.86 -10.53 24.22
C TYR A 261 -8.96 -10.52 23.16
N ILE A 262 -8.49 -10.48 21.90
CA ILE A 262 -9.25 -10.87 20.71
C ILE A 262 -8.48 -11.95 19.95
N GLU A 263 -9.19 -12.86 19.32
CA GLU A 263 -8.59 -14.03 18.68
C GLU A 263 -9.39 -14.47 17.45
N ASN A 264 -8.67 -14.79 16.39
CA ASN A 264 -9.21 -15.44 15.20
C ASN A 264 -8.41 -16.71 14.85
N ARG A 265 -8.60 -17.28 13.67
CA ARG A 265 -7.87 -18.48 13.23
C ARG A 265 -6.37 -18.27 13.09
N TRP A 266 -5.92 -17.03 12.84
CA TRP A 266 -4.52 -16.71 12.58
C TRP A 266 -3.76 -16.10 13.76
N TYR A 267 -4.44 -15.23 14.51
CA TYR A 267 -3.80 -14.44 15.56
C TYR A 267 -4.57 -14.46 16.86
N LYS A 268 -3.82 -14.35 17.96
CA LYS A 268 -4.36 -13.98 19.27
C LYS A 268 -3.66 -12.70 19.72
N VAL A 269 -4.45 -11.64 19.91
CA VAL A 269 -3.97 -10.34 20.36
C VAL A 269 -4.40 -10.14 21.80
N THR A 270 -3.46 -9.84 22.69
CA THR A 270 -3.73 -9.50 24.10
C THR A 270 -3.40 -8.04 24.38
N PHE A 271 -4.12 -7.44 25.29
CA PHE A 271 -4.03 -6.03 25.63
C PHE A 271 -3.53 -5.79 27.04
N ASP A 272 -2.75 -4.73 27.24
CA ASP A 272 -2.44 -4.16 28.54
C ASP A 272 -3.24 -2.87 28.72
N GLU A 273 -4.36 -2.95 29.42
CA GLU A 273 -5.24 -1.80 29.63
C GLU A 273 -4.64 -0.74 30.54
N SER A 274 -3.74 -1.15 31.44
CA SER A 274 -3.06 -0.21 32.34
C SER A 274 -2.12 0.73 31.59
N LYS A 275 -1.57 0.24 30.47
CA LYS A 275 -0.68 0.99 29.59
C LYS A 275 -1.36 1.49 28.31
N GLY A 276 -2.59 1.01 28.02
CA GLY A 276 -3.31 1.35 26.80
C GLY A 276 -2.63 0.83 25.54
N CYS A 277 -1.99 -0.35 25.60
CA CYS A 277 -1.22 -0.90 24.48
C CYS A 277 -1.53 -2.37 24.19
N ILE A 278 -1.09 -2.84 23.03
CA ILE A 278 -1.04 -4.26 22.70
C ILE A 278 0.13 -4.86 23.49
N ARG A 279 -0.15 -5.94 24.23
CA ARG A 279 0.84 -6.68 25.01
C ARG A 279 1.49 -7.80 24.23
N SER A 280 0.74 -8.45 23.33
CA SER A 280 1.19 -9.60 22.57
C SER A 280 0.38 -9.72 21.29
N ILE A 281 1.01 -10.10 20.20
CA ILE A 281 0.39 -10.59 18.96
C ILE A 281 0.99 -11.95 18.67
N TRP A 282 0.29 -13.01 19.05
CA TRP A 282 0.70 -14.38 18.79
C TRP A 282 0.25 -14.83 17.40
N ASP A 283 1.20 -15.14 16.51
CA ASP A 283 0.95 -15.75 15.22
C ASP A 283 0.78 -17.27 15.39
N LYS A 284 -0.46 -17.73 15.20
CA LYS A 284 -0.83 -19.15 15.43
C LYS A 284 -0.34 -20.08 14.31
N ILE A 285 -0.11 -19.54 13.12
CA ILE A 285 0.38 -20.32 11.97
C ILE A 285 1.88 -20.56 12.12
N ASN A 286 2.62 -19.48 12.36
CA ASN A 286 4.09 -19.53 12.45
C ASN A 286 4.60 -19.82 13.88
N GLN A 287 3.69 -19.95 14.86
CA GLN A 287 4.00 -20.27 16.27
C GLN A 287 5.03 -19.31 16.87
N ARG A 288 4.84 -18.00 16.64
CA ARG A 288 5.78 -16.97 17.10
C ARG A 288 5.08 -15.72 17.63
N GLU A 289 5.77 -15.02 18.50
CA GLU A 289 5.40 -13.70 19.00
C GLU A 289 5.86 -12.62 17.99
N LEU A 290 5.02 -11.62 17.74
CA LEU A 290 5.27 -10.52 16.83
C LEU A 290 5.52 -9.18 17.54
N VAL A 291 5.19 -9.04 18.84
CA VAL A 291 5.37 -7.81 19.65
C VAL A 291 6.02 -8.16 20.98
#